data_66dacde58f039959051f649baa5b0c1d
#
_entry.id   66dacde58f039959051f649baa5b0c1d
#
_cell.length_a   1.000
_cell.length_b   1.000
_cell.length_c   1.000
_cell.angle_alpha   90.00
_cell.angle_beta   90.00
_cell.angle_gamma   90.00
#
_symmetry.space_group_name_H-M   'P 1'
#
loop_
_entity.id
_entity.type
_entity.pdbx_description
1 polymer ?
#
loop_
_entity_poly.entity_id
_entity_poly.type
_entity_poly.pdbx_seq_one_letter_code
_entity_poly.pdbx_strand_id
1 'polypeptide(L)'
;MACSIGKKVAAEHGLNKTQQTKLVVSIMELARNIVFYAKRGEIIINDIPSYGIEIIAKDQGPGIPNLDQYIDHAFPSKKGLGLGLSGVKRLMDEFEITTAINMGTRVRAVKWIKEGQGKHNDNITYRP
;
A
#
# COMPACT_ATOMS: atom_id res chain seq x y z
N MET A 1 -6.43 14.05 -2.86
CA MET A 1 -5.12 14.48 -3.33
C MET A 1 -4.27 13.32 -3.82
N ALA A 2 -3.76 12.46 -2.91
CA ALA A 2 -2.93 11.35 -3.34
C ALA A 2 -3.65 10.44 -4.32
N CYS A 3 -4.94 10.19 -4.11
CA CYS A 3 -5.72 9.33 -4.99
C CYS A 3 -5.89 9.91 -6.39
N SER A 4 -6.08 11.23 -6.47
CA SER A 4 -6.20 11.88 -7.78
C SER A 4 -4.89 11.82 -8.54
N ILE A 5 -3.78 12.05 -7.85
CA ILE A 5 -2.47 11.96 -8.47
C ILE A 5 -2.19 10.54 -8.89
N GLY A 6 -2.49 9.58 -8.04
CA GLY A 6 -2.29 8.17 -8.35
C GLY A 6 -3.08 7.74 -9.57
N LYS A 7 -4.33 8.17 -9.66
CA LYS A 7 -5.17 7.82 -10.80
C LYS A 7 -4.61 8.41 -12.09
N LYS A 8 -4.16 9.66 -12.04
CA LYS A 8 -3.59 10.32 -13.20
C LYS A 8 -2.30 9.62 -13.66
N VAL A 9 -1.41 9.34 -12.73
CA VAL A 9 -0.17 8.64 -13.04
C VAL A 9 -0.45 7.26 -13.60
N ALA A 10 -1.41 6.56 -13.02
CA ALA A 10 -1.79 5.22 -13.49
C ALA A 10 -2.29 5.26 -14.93
N ALA A 11 -3.16 6.22 -15.25
CA ALA A 11 -3.69 6.35 -16.59
C ALA A 11 -2.58 6.70 -17.60
N GLU A 12 -1.70 7.63 -17.23
CA GLU A 12 -0.60 8.02 -18.11
C GLU A 12 0.39 6.88 -18.31
N HIS A 13 0.51 6.01 -17.36
CA HIS A 13 1.44 4.89 -17.40
C HIS A 13 0.86 3.68 -18.15
N GLY A 14 -0.39 3.74 -18.55
CA GLY A 14 -1.00 2.68 -19.33
C GLY A 14 -1.64 1.56 -18.52
N LEU A 15 -1.94 1.79 -17.26
CA LEU A 15 -2.68 0.80 -16.49
C LEU A 15 -4.13 0.74 -16.96
N ASN A 16 -4.69 -0.46 -17.02
CA ASN A 16 -6.10 -0.60 -17.36
C ASN A 16 -6.97 -0.17 -16.17
N LYS A 17 -8.29 -0.14 -16.38
CA LYS A 17 -9.19 0.35 -15.33
C LYS A 17 -9.17 -0.48 -14.07
N THR A 18 -9.06 -1.78 -14.19
CA THR A 18 -8.98 -2.66 -13.03
C THR A 18 -7.71 -2.37 -12.23
N GLN A 19 -6.59 -2.22 -12.91
CA GLN A 19 -5.33 -1.90 -12.26
C GLN A 19 -5.38 -0.53 -11.61
N GLN A 20 -6.00 0.44 -12.27
CA GLN A 20 -6.16 1.79 -11.72
C GLN A 20 -6.98 1.75 -10.44
N THR A 21 -8.08 0.99 -10.45
CA THR A 21 -8.93 0.87 -9.28
C THR A 21 -8.18 0.25 -8.11
N LYS A 22 -7.44 -0.82 -8.37
CA LYS A 22 -6.66 -1.48 -7.32
C LYS A 22 -5.62 -0.54 -6.72
N LEU A 23 -4.97 0.25 -7.57
CA LEU A 23 -3.99 1.23 -7.14
C LEU A 23 -4.63 2.30 -6.25
N VAL A 24 -5.74 2.87 -6.70
CA VAL A 24 -6.43 3.94 -5.97
C VAL A 24 -6.94 3.45 -4.62
N VAL A 25 -7.54 2.27 -4.59
CA VAL A 25 -8.03 1.70 -3.33
C VAL A 25 -6.87 1.49 -2.36
N SER A 26 -5.75 0.99 -2.87
CA SER A 26 -4.56 0.79 -2.03
C SER A 26 -4.04 2.11 -1.45
N ILE A 27 -4.00 3.16 -2.26
CA ILE A 27 -3.60 4.48 -1.76
C ILE A 27 -4.53 4.95 -0.66
N MET A 28 -5.83 4.77 -0.85
CA MET A 28 -6.82 5.18 0.15
C MET A 28 -6.62 4.43 1.47
N GLU A 29 -6.39 3.12 1.39
CA GLU A 29 -6.19 2.33 2.60
C GLU A 29 -4.91 2.70 3.32
N LEU A 30 -3.84 2.94 2.56
CA LEU A 30 -2.57 3.34 3.16
C LEU A 30 -2.68 4.72 3.81
N ALA A 31 -3.36 5.66 3.16
CA ALA A 31 -3.57 6.98 3.72
C ALA A 31 -4.40 6.90 5.01
N ARG A 32 -5.43 6.06 5.00
CA ARG A 32 -6.29 5.88 6.17
C ARG A 32 -5.49 5.33 7.34
N ASN A 33 -4.60 4.37 7.08
CA ASN A 33 -3.75 3.82 8.12
C ASN A 33 -2.84 4.87 8.73
N ILE A 34 -2.27 5.74 7.92
CA ILE A 34 -1.43 6.81 8.45
C ILE A 34 -2.24 7.71 9.37
N VAL A 35 -3.40 8.15 8.92
CA VAL A 35 -4.23 9.05 9.71
C VAL A 35 -4.66 8.38 11.01
N PHE A 36 -5.03 7.10 10.94
CA PHE A 36 -5.57 6.41 12.09
C PHE A 36 -4.52 6.07 13.14
N TYR A 37 -3.36 5.58 12.69
CA TYR A 37 -2.33 5.10 13.62
C TYR A 37 -1.27 6.13 13.97
N ALA A 38 -0.97 7.04 13.08
CA ALA A 38 0.13 7.97 13.25
C ALA A 38 -0.27 9.43 13.18
N LYS A 39 -1.46 9.69 12.65
CA LYS A 39 -2.00 11.04 12.40
C LYS A 39 -1.26 11.80 11.33
N ARG A 40 0.01 11.52 11.12
CA ARG A 40 0.86 12.27 10.19
C ARG A 40 1.82 11.33 9.49
N GLY A 41 2.00 11.56 8.21
CA GLY A 41 2.93 10.79 7.41
C GLY A 41 2.88 11.28 5.98
N GLU A 42 3.47 10.52 5.08
CA GLU A 42 3.47 10.91 3.67
C GLU A 42 3.28 9.70 2.77
N ILE A 43 2.74 9.98 1.59
CA ILE A 43 2.60 8.98 0.55
C ILE A 43 3.37 9.48 -0.66
N ILE A 44 4.29 8.67 -1.14
CA ILE A 44 5.12 8.96 -2.28
C ILE A 44 4.69 8.03 -3.41
N ILE A 45 4.42 8.60 -4.58
CA ILE A 45 4.02 7.84 -5.74
C ILE A 45 5.10 7.98 -6.79
N ASN A 46 5.70 6.87 -7.18
CA ASN A 46 6.79 6.85 -8.15
C ASN A 46 6.38 6.09 -9.40
N ASP A 47 6.59 6.73 -10.53
CA ASP A 47 6.37 6.12 -11.83
C ASP A 47 7.70 5.46 -12.23
N ILE A 48 7.72 4.13 -12.29
CA ILE A 48 8.90 3.39 -12.68
C ILE A 48 8.70 2.91 -14.11
N PRO A 49 9.37 3.55 -15.08
CA PRO A 49 9.15 3.24 -16.49
C PRO A 49 9.31 1.76 -16.80
N SER A 50 8.41 1.26 -17.61
CA SER A 50 8.37 -0.13 -18.06
C SER A 50 8.18 -1.16 -16.95
N TYR A 51 7.92 -0.72 -15.74
CA TYR A 51 7.76 -1.62 -14.61
C TYR A 51 6.38 -1.48 -13.96
N GLY A 52 6.11 -0.32 -13.39
CA GLY A 52 4.85 -0.11 -12.70
C GLY A 52 4.83 1.18 -11.92
N ILE A 53 3.85 1.25 -11.02
CA ILE A 53 3.71 2.40 -10.16
C ILE A 53 3.94 1.95 -8.72
N GLU A 54 4.90 2.59 -8.09
CA GLU A 54 5.29 2.30 -6.72
C GLU A 54 4.65 3.30 -5.79
N ILE A 55 4.11 2.80 -4.69
CA ILE A 55 3.59 3.64 -3.62
C ILE A 55 4.43 3.38 -2.38
N ILE A 56 4.90 4.44 -1.76
CA ILE A 56 5.57 4.33 -0.47
C ILE A 56 4.78 5.17 0.52
N ALA A 57 4.26 4.51 1.54
CA ALA A 57 3.52 5.18 2.62
C ALA A 57 4.36 5.06 3.87
N LYS A 58 4.74 6.18 4.46
CA LYS A 58 5.56 6.13 5.67
C LYS A 58 5.09 7.13 6.70
N ASP A 59 5.22 6.74 7.93
CA ASP A 59 4.85 7.57 9.06
C ASP A 59 5.85 7.40 10.19
N GLN A 60 5.76 8.25 11.18
CA GLN A 60 6.61 8.21 12.35
C GLN A 60 5.78 7.95 13.61
N GLY A 61 4.73 7.17 13.45
CA GLY A 61 3.86 6.84 14.56
C GLY A 61 4.45 5.74 15.45
N PRO A 62 3.60 5.17 16.31
CA PRO A 62 4.06 4.15 17.27
C PRO A 62 4.32 2.78 16.68
N GLY A 63 4.08 2.59 15.39
CA GLY A 63 4.16 1.28 14.79
C GLY A 63 2.83 0.54 14.89
N ILE A 64 2.76 -0.63 14.29
CA ILE A 64 1.54 -1.43 14.30
C ILE A 64 1.81 -2.69 15.11
N PRO A 65 1.17 -2.84 16.27
CA PRO A 65 1.32 -4.06 17.05
C PRO A 65 0.54 -5.19 16.36
N ASN A 66 0.99 -6.41 16.55
CA ASN A 66 0.34 -7.59 16.03
C ASN A 66 0.11 -7.52 14.52
N LEU A 67 1.14 -7.07 13.81
CA LEU A 67 1.06 -6.86 12.37
C LEU A 67 0.57 -8.09 11.62
N ASP A 68 0.97 -9.28 12.06
CA ASP A 68 0.56 -10.54 11.44
C ASP A 68 -0.95 -10.65 11.29
N GLN A 69 -1.68 -10.23 12.31
CA GLN A 69 -3.13 -10.33 12.30
C GLN A 69 -3.76 -9.46 11.22
N TYR A 70 -3.11 -8.37 10.88
CA TYR A 70 -3.65 -7.46 9.88
C TYR A 70 -3.28 -7.87 8.45
N ILE A 71 -2.24 -8.65 8.31
CA ILE A 71 -1.75 -9.05 6.98
C ILE A 71 -2.23 -10.44 6.61
N ASP A 72 -2.03 -11.40 7.51
CA ASP A 72 -2.28 -12.80 7.19
C ASP A 72 -3.70 -13.27 7.47
N HIS A 73 -4.39 -12.60 8.37
CA HIS A 73 -5.70 -13.04 8.80
C HIS A 73 -6.83 -12.15 8.29
N ALA A 74 -6.53 -11.24 7.41
CA ALA A 74 -7.53 -10.38 6.78
C ALA A 74 -8.43 -9.69 7.81
N PHE A 75 -7.86 -9.24 8.90
CA PHE A 75 -8.59 -8.47 9.90
C PHE A 75 -9.12 -7.19 9.25
N PRO A 76 -10.37 -6.84 9.48
CA PRO A 76 -10.86 -5.56 9.01
C PRO A 76 -10.13 -4.45 9.76
N SER A 77 -10.05 -3.28 9.16
CA SER A 77 -9.45 -2.14 9.85
C SER A 77 -10.29 -1.85 11.08
N LYS A 78 -9.69 -1.21 12.08
CA LYS A 78 -10.41 -0.89 13.31
C LYS A 78 -11.62 0.01 13.06
N LYS A 79 -11.60 0.75 11.99
CA LYS A 79 -12.74 1.58 11.62
C LYS A 79 -13.77 0.82 10.80
N GLY A 80 -13.50 -0.42 10.46
CA GLY A 80 -14.44 -1.22 9.68
C GLY A 80 -14.68 -0.69 8.29
N LEU A 81 -13.77 0.06 7.75
CA LEU A 81 -14.02 0.81 6.55
C LEU A 81 -13.30 0.30 5.33
N GLY A 82 -12.76 -0.86 5.35
CA GLY A 82 -12.12 -1.28 4.16
C GLY A 82 -11.28 -2.51 4.34
N LEU A 83 -10.36 -2.68 3.42
CA LEU A 83 -9.62 -3.91 3.30
C LEU A 83 -8.44 -4.00 4.24
N GLY A 84 -7.97 -2.83 4.73
CA GLY A 84 -6.79 -2.78 5.57
C GLY A 84 -5.55 -3.20 4.81
N LEU A 85 -4.50 -3.53 5.56
CA LEU A 85 -3.22 -3.89 4.97
C LEU A 85 -3.29 -5.21 4.20
N SER A 86 -4.08 -6.15 4.69
CA SER A 86 -4.23 -7.43 3.99
C SER A 86 -4.86 -7.23 2.61
N GLY A 87 -5.76 -6.27 2.50
CA GLY A 87 -6.37 -5.94 1.22
C GLY A 87 -5.37 -5.32 0.26
N VAL A 88 -4.54 -4.42 0.76
CA VAL A 88 -3.50 -3.81 -0.07
C VAL A 88 -2.56 -4.89 -0.59
N LYS A 89 -2.16 -5.80 0.27
CA LYS A 89 -1.29 -6.91 -0.13
C LYS A 89 -1.91 -7.72 -1.25
N ARG A 90 -3.22 -7.98 -1.19
CA ARG A 90 -3.90 -8.74 -2.24
C ARG A 90 -4.09 -7.97 -3.53
N LEU A 91 -4.28 -6.66 -3.42
CA LEU A 91 -4.56 -5.84 -4.60
C LEU A 91 -3.31 -5.48 -5.39
N MET A 92 -2.18 -5.41 -4.73
CA MET A 92 -0.93 -4.99 -5.37
C MET A 92 -0.10 -6.19 -5.76
N ASP A 93 0.81 -5.97 -6.71
CA ASP A 93 1.66 -7.05 -7.22
C ASP A 93 2.89 -7.28 -6.37
N GLU A 94 3.36 -6.23 -5.71
CA GLU A 94 4.44 -6.33 -4.74
C GLU A 94 4.01 -5.60 -3.48
N PHE A 95 4.41 -6.14 -2.34
CA PHE A 95 4.05 -5.57 -1.06
C PHE A 95 5.15 -5.84 -0.04
N GLU A 96 5.61 -4.78 0.59
CA GLU A 96 6.64 -4.84 1.63
C GLU A 96 6.20 -3.95 2.76
N ILE A 97 6.32 -4.40 4.00
CA ILE A 97 6.02 -3.54 5.13
C ILE A 97 7.07 -3.70 6.21
N THR A 98 7.51 -2.59 6.76
CA THR A 98 8.43 -2.53 7.86
C THR A 98 7.81 -1.67 8.95
N THR A 99 7.70 -2.22 10.15
CA THR A 99 7.20 -1.47 11.29
C THR A 99 7.99 -1.84 12.52
N ALA A 100 8.16 -0.88 13.40
CA ALA A 100 8.87 -1.10 14.66
C ALA A 100 8.25 -0.20 15.72
N ILE A 101 8.25 -0.68 16.96
CA ILE A 101 7.65 0.06 18.06
C ILE A 101 8.34 1.41 18.20
N ASN A 102 7.52 2.47 18.19
CA ASN A 102 7.97 3.85 18.32
C ASN A 102 8.87 4.35 17.19
N MET A 103 8.93 3.62 16.08
CA MET A 103 9.75 4.04 14.95
C MET A 103 8.95 4.24 13.68
N GLY A 104 7.65 4.00 13.76
CA GLY A 104 6.79 4.22 12.62
C GLY A 104 6.65 3.01 11.72
N THR A 105 6.00 3.24 10.59
CA THR A 105 5.69 2.20 9.63
C THR A 105 6.01 2.68 8.23
N ARG A 106 6.55 1.79 7.42
CA ARG A 106 6.81 2.06 6.01
C ARG A 106 6.26 0.91 5.20
N VAL A 107 5.37 1.25 4.28
CA VAL A 107 4.79 0.27 3.35
C VAL A 107 5.25 0.64 1.95
N ARG A 108 5.71 -0.35 1.21
CA ARG A 108 6.02 -0.20 -0.21
C ARG A 108 5.13 -1.17 -0.96
N ALA A 109 4.43 -0.68 -1.96
CA ALA A 109 3.58 -1.52 -2.79
C ALA A 109 3.75 -1.11 -4.24
N VAL A 110 3.65 -2.07 -5.15
CA VAL A 110 3.84 -1.80 -6.58
C VAL A 110 2.71 -2.44 -7.37
N LYS A 111 2.17 -1.69 -8.31
CA LYS A 111 1.23 -2.20 -9.30
C LYS A 111 1.94 -2.29 -10.63
N TRP A 112 2.10 -3.49 -11.17
CA TRP A 112 2.78 -3.69 -12.44
C TRP A 112 1.96 -3.18 -13.61
N ILE A 113 2.64 -2.68 -14.63
CA ILE A 113 1.98 -2.24 -15.86
C ILE A 113 1.34 -3.41 -16.57
N LYS A 114 2.04 -4.54 -16.65
CA LYS A 114 1.54 -5.71 -17.35
C LYS A 114 1.16 -6.78 -16.36
N GLU A 115 -0.09 -7.21 -16.40
CA GLU A 115 -0.53 -8.34 -15.60
C GLU A 115 0.22 -9.59 -16.03
N GLY A 116 0.53 -10.45 -15.07
CA GLY A 116 1.20 -11.69 -15.36
C GLY A 116 2.65 -11.54 -15.77
N GLN A 117 3.20 -10.38 -15.59
CA GLN A 117 4.59 -10.09 -15.92
C GLN A 117 5.57 -11.00 -15.19
N GLY A 118 5.14 -11.54 -14.09
CA GLY A 118 5.93 -12.46 -13.32
C GLY A 118 5.06 -13.02 -12.22
N LYS A 119 5.67 -13.77 -11.33
CA LYS A 119 4.95 -14.29 -10.20
C LYS A 119 4.68 -13.18 -9.22
N HIS A 120 3.53 -13.28 -8.57
CA HIS A 120 3.21 -12.39 -7.48
C HIS A 120 4.32 -12.48 -6.43
N ASN A 121 4.81 -11.35 -6.01
CA ASN A 121 5.91 -11.29 -5.05
C ASN A 121 5.39 -10.81 -3.70
N ASP A 122 5.26 -11.73 -2.77
CA ASP A 122 4.73 -11.44 -1.44
C ASP A 122 5.82 -11.15 -0.42
N ASN A 123 6.81 -10.40 -0.80
CA ASN A 123 7.84 -10.00 0.14
C ASN A 123 7.25 -9.12 1.21
N ILE A 124 7.27 -9.62 2.42
CA ILE A 124 6.79 -8.88 3.56
C ILE A 124 7.92 -8.79 4.59
N THR A 125 8.28 -7.59 4.95
CA THR A 125 9.31 -7.36 5.95
C THR A 125 8.71 -6.53 7.07
N TYR A 126 8.80 -7.04 8.29
CA TYR A 126 8.37 -6.25 9.43
C TYR A 126 9.28 -6.49 10.63
N ARG A 127 9.38 -5.47 11.46
CA ARG A 127 10.24 -5.50 12.65
C ARG A 127 9.41 -5.16 13.87
N PRO A 128 9.38 -6.05 14.84
CA PRO A 128 8.62 -5.80 16.07
C PRO A 128 9.18 -4.65 16.89
#